data_e0001a74f7a120a147c9961c8e7e2e79
#
_entry.id   e0001a74f7a120a147c9961c8e7e2e79
#
_cell.length_a   1.000
_cell.length_b   1.000
_cell.length_c   1.000
_cell.angle_alpha   90.00
_cell.angle_beta   90.00
_cell.angle_gamma   90.00
#
_symmetry.space_group_name_H-M   'P 1'
#
loop_
_entity.id
_entity.type
_entity.pdbx_description
1 polymer ?
#
loop_
_entity_poly.entity_id
_entity_poly.type
_entity_poly.pdbx_seq_one_letter_code
_entity_poly.pdbx_strand_id
1 'polypeptide(L)'
;MDELQVIGIIVSLILLIFIAYRGYSVIFFAPVFALMAASAQGLPIMPTYTELFMIKAVTYVKNFFPVFMLGAVFGKIMEESGMAKSIAHAIILKLGPKHAVMATVLAASILTYGGVSMFVVVFAVYPFAAALYKEADIPKKLVPAAIFLGAFTFTMDSLPGSPQIQNIIPSNFLGTNAYSGPILGIFIAIIMFGTGMIWLVYRVNKCRTNGEGYGNHIINEPEIKDVKLPSWQISLVPLVVVLVVNYIGNKIVVWDPAVLAPITAMKLPLMAPGIKNVIATWSLIIAVVCGITIAAAGGYRGMPKGLLGKAVNVGAIGSLLAIMNVASEVGYGNVIAALPGFKTIANAVIGMSFGDSPLTSMAVTINILCGITGSASGGVSIALDLFGKHWLEWAAAVNMSPDILHRVAAIASGGLDTGPHNGAIITLLAVCGMTHRQSYPDIFAITILKVAMVGIALAFVAIFGIA
;
A
#
# COMPACT_ATOMS: atom_id res chain seq x y z
N MET A 1 -16.57 -22.87 26.42
CA MET A 1 -15.37 -22.04 26.66
C MET A 1 -14.86 -21.43 25.37
N ASP A 2 -14.85 -22.18 24.27
CA ASP A 2 -14.31 -21.71 22.97
C ASP A 2 -15.08 -20.52 22.38
N GLU A 3 -16.41 -20.51 22.49
CA GLU A 3 -17.22 -19.39 22.01
C GLU A 3 -16.92 -18.07 22.75
N LEU A 4 -16.76 -18.12 24.08
CA LEU A 4 -16.45 -16.93 24.88
C LEU A 4 -15.04 -16.36 24.56
N GLN A 5 -14.09 -17.25 24.25
CA GLN A 5 -12.74 -16.87 23.82
C GLN A 5 -12.74 -16.20 22.45
N VAL A 6 -13.53 -16.72 21.50
CA VAL A 6 -13.73 -16.10 20.18
C VAL A 6 -14.41 -14.75 20.29
N ILE A 7 -15.44 -14.63 21.14
CA ILE A 7 -16.12 -13.36 21.40
C ILE A 7 -15.15 -12.30 21.93
N GLY A 8 -14.25 -12.66 22.86
CA GLY A 8 -13.23 -11.74 23.37
C GLY A 8 -12.31 -11.19 22.28
N ILE A 9 -11.90 -12.03 21.32
CA ILE A 9 -11.13 -11.62 20.15
C ILE A 9 -11.93 -10.66 19.27
N ILE A 10 -13.19 -11.01 18.96
CA ILE A 10 -14.06 -10.18 18.11
C ILE A 10 -14.31 -8.82 18.75
N VAL A 11 -14.59 -8.78 20.07
CA VAL A 11 -14.80 -7.52 20.79
C VAL A 11 -13.56 -6.64 20.76
N SER A 12 -12.36 -7.20 21.02
CA SER A 12 -11.11 -6.44 20.97
C SER A 12 -10.87 -5.83 19.58
N LEU A 13 -11.21 -6.57 18.54
CA LEU A 13 -11.09 -6.15 17.15
C LEU A 13 -12.08 -5.03 16.81
N ILE A 14 -13.35 -5.18 17.20
CA ILE A 14 -14.38 -4.15 17.01
C ILE A 14 -13.96 -2.85 17.73
N LEU A 15 -13.42 -2.96 18.94
CA LEU A 15 -12.93 -1.80 19.69
C LEU A 15 -11.75 -1.12 18.98
N LEU A 16 -10.81 -1.89 18.43
CA LEU A 16 -9.68 -1.35 17.67
C LEU A 16 -10.17 -0.59 16.42
N ILE A 17 -11.10 -1.18 15.67
CA ILE A 17 -11.71 -0.53 14.50
C ILE A 17 -12.47 0.74 14.93
N PHE A 18 -13.25 0.68 15.99
CA PHE A 18 -14.03 1.82 16.49
C PHE A 18 -13.14 2.98 16.89
N ILE A 19 -12.05 2.72 17.60
CA ILE A 19 -11.10 3.74 18.04
C ILE A 19 -10.34 4.33 16.84
N ALA A 20 -9.90 3.50 15.89
CA ALA A 20 -9.27 3.96 14.65
C ALA A 20 -10.22 4.85 13.83
N TYR A 21 -11.50 4.46 13.72
CA TYR A 21 -12.54 5.26 13.06
C TYR A 21 -12.78 6.62 13.75
N ARG A 22 -12.60 6.68 15.08
CA ARG A 22 -12.67 7.93 15.85
C ARG A 22 -11.41 8.81 15.70
N GLY A 23 -10.39 8.37 14.94
CA GLY A 23 -9.14 9.10 14.71
C GLY A 23 -8.12 9.02 15.85
N TYR A 24 -8.31 8.09 16.81
CA TYR A 24 -7.32 7.84 17.84
C TYR A 24 -6.14 7.01 17.33
N SER A 25 -4.99 7.14 17.98
CA SER A 25 -3.75 6.49 17.57
C SER A 25 -3.82 4.96 17.73
N VAL A 26 -3.70 4.23 16.62
CA VAL A 26 -3.57 2.77 16.61
C VAL A 26 -2.30 2.34 17.35
N ILE A 27 -1.23 3.12 17.31
CA ILE A 27 0.03 2.82 18.03
C ILE A 27 -0.22 2.63 19.53
N PHE A 28 -1.11 3.44 20.10
CA PHE A 28 -1.44 3.37 21.54
C PHE A 28 -2.50 2.30 21.85
N PHE A 29 -3.54 2.20 21.03
CA PHE A 29 -4.69 1.36 21.36
C PHE A 29 -4.55 -0.10 20.90
N ALA A 30 -3.75 -0.41 19.89
CA ALA A 30 -3.51 -1.79 19.48
C ALA A 30 -2.93 -2.66 20.62
N PRO A 31 -1.86 -2.24 21.33
CA PRO A 31 -1.40 -3.00 22.49
C PRO A 31 -2.46 -3.10 23.59
N VAL A 32 -3.23 -2.04 23.88
CA VAL A 32 -4.27 -2.06 24.91
C VAL A 32 -5.32 -3.14 24.62
N PHE A 33 -5.85 -3.18 23.41
CA PHE A 33 -6.88 -4.16 23.04
C PHE A 33 -6.32 -5.58 22.86
N ALA A 34 -5.06 -5.71 22.40
CA ALA A 34 -4.36 -7.00 22.37
C ALA A 34 -4.24 -7.59 23.79
N LEU A 35 -3.81 -6.78 24.75
CA LEU A 35 -3.64 -7.20 26.14
C LEU A 35 -4.98 -7.45 26.84
N MET A 36 -6.01 -6.70 26.51
CA MET A 36 -7.38 -6.96 26.99
C MET A 36 -7.86 -8.35 26.53
N ALA A 37 -7.71 -8.68 25.25
CA ALA A 37 -8.07 -10.00 24.73
C ALA A 37 -7.22 -11.12 25.33
N ALA A 38 -5.91 -10.88 25.52
CA ALA A 38 -4.98 -11.83 26.11
C ALA A 38 -5.30 -12.12 27.58
N SER A 39 -5.54 -11.08 28.38
CA SER A 39 -5.89 -11.22 29.79
C SER A 39 -7.22 -11.95 30.00
N ALA A 40 -8.20 -11.70 29.12
CA ALA A 40 -9.49 -12.42 29.15
C ALA A 40 -9.36 -13.92 28.88
N GLN A 41 -8.24 -14.35 28.28
CA GLN A 41 -7.93 -15.76 28.00
C GLN A 41 -6.79 -16.32 28.88
N GLY A 42 -6.45 -15.62 29.98
CA GLY A 42 -5.54 -16.09 31.00
C GLY A 42 -4.04 -15.85 30.73
N LEU A 43 -3.68 -15.09 29.70
CA LEU A 43 -2.27 -14.72 29.45
C LEU A 43 -1.82 -13.57 30.39
N PRO A 44 -0.59 -13.63 30.92
CA PRO A 44 -0.05 -12.57 31.77
C PRO A 44 0.23 -11.31 30.95
N ILE A 45 -0.23 -10.15 31.42
CA ILE A 45 -0.19 -8.88 30.68
C ILE A 45 1.23 -8.48 30.30
N MET A 46 2.14 -8.38 31.27
CA MET A 46 3.50 -7.86 31.01
C MET A 46 4.32 -8.74 30.08
N PRO A 47 4.43 -10.06 30.28
CA PRO A 47 5.10 -10.94 29.32
C PRO A 47 4.45 -10.91 27.93
N THR A 48 3.11 -10.85 27.83
CA THR A 48 2.44 -10.74 26.55
C THR A 48 2.79 -9.44 25.84
N TYR A 49 2.92 -8.34 26.58
CA TYR A 49 3.34 -7.08 25.98
C TYR A 49 4.79 -7.08 25.53
N THR A 50 5.73 -7.44 26.42
CA THR A 50 7.17 -7.30 26.12
C THR A 50 7.70 -8.41 25.23
N GLU A 51 7.31 -9.68 25.49
CA GLU A 51 7.92 -10.85 24.83
C GLU A 51 7.12 -11.37 23.63
N LEU A 52 5.88 -10.91 23.46
CA LEU A 52 5.09 -11.30 22.30
C LEU A 52 4.76 -10.09 21.41
N PHE A 53 4.00 -9.11 21.93
CA PHE A 53 3.61 -7.93 21.15
C PHE A 53 4.82 -7.16 20.62
N MET A 54 5.72 -6.75 21.52
CA MET A 54 6.87 -5.91 21.14
C MET A 54 7.87 -6.64 20.25
N ILE A 55 8.15 -7.94 20.49
CA ILE A 55 9.05 -8.71 19.61
C ILE A 55 8.52 -8.72 18.19
N LYS A 56 7.23 -8.97 18.01
CA LYS A 56 6.62 -9.00 16.67
C LYS A 56 6.54 -7.62 16.01
N ALA A 57 6.18 -6.58 16.76
CA ALA A 57 6.19 -5.20 16.28
C ALA A 57 7.60 -4.77 15.83
N VAL A 58 8.64 -5.03 16.66
CA VAL A 58 10.03 -4.67 16.33
C VAL A 58 10.56 -5.50 15.17
N THR A 59 10.17 -6.77 15.05
CA THR A 59 10.54 -7.60 13.89
C THR A 59 10.02 -6.99 12.58
N TYR A 60 8.79 -6.47 12.57
CA TYR A 60 8.25 -5.75 11.43
C TYR A 60 9.06 -4.48 11.11
N VAL A 61 9.35 -3.67 12.13
CA VAL A 61 10.19 -2.47 11.97
C VAL A 61 11.55 -2.84 11.38
N LYS A 62 12.23 -3.85 11.94
CA LYS A 62 13.51 -4.34 11.45
C LYS A 62 13.47 -4.71 9.97
N ASN A 63 12.41 -5.37 9.53
CA ASN A 63 12.30 -5.87 8.16
C ASN A 63 12.01 -4.77 7.14
N PHE A 64 11.21 -3.76 7.50
CA PHE A 64 10.65 -2.83 6.53
C PHE A 64 11.01 -1.36 6.75
N PHE A 65 11.56 -0.97 7.91
CA PHE A 65 11.89 0.43 8.20
C PHE A 65 12.80 1.08 7.14
N PRO A 66 13.86 0.43 6.62
CA PRO A 66 14.68 1.04 5.59
C PRO A 66 13.88 1.42 4.34
N VAL A 67 12.94 0.59 3.92
CA VAL A 67 12.09 0.84 2.75
C VAL A 67 11.11 1.98 3.02
N PHE A 68 10.45 2.00 4.20
CA PHE A 68 9.56 3.09 4.59
C PHE A 68 10.29 4.43 4.68
N MET A 69 11.46 4.43 5.31
CA MET A 69 12.27 5.64 5.50
C MET A 69 12.76 6.20 4.17
N LEU A 70 13.39 5.38 3.34
CA LEU A 70 13.91 5.80 2.05
C LEU A 70 12.80 6.21 1.09
N GLY A 71 11.69 5.49 1.06
CA GLY A 71 10.52 5.85 0.26
C GLY A 71 9.91 7.19 0.66
N ALA A 72 9.81 7.46 1.97
CA ALA A 72 9.32 8.75 2.48
C ALA A 72 10.30 9.90 2.17
N VAL A 73 11.61 9.68 2.31
CA VAL A 73 12.65 10.65 1.94
C VAL A 73 12.62 10.92 0.44
N PHE A 74 12.54 9.89 -0.39
CA PHE A 74 12.43 10.02 -1.83
C PHE A 74 11.21 10.86 -2.24
N GLY A 75 10.04 10.50 -1.70
CA GLY A 75 8.81 11.24 -1.92
C GLY A 75 8.93 12.71 -1.52
N LYS A 76 9.52 13.00 -0.34
CA LYS A 76 9.68 14.37 0.15
C LYS A 76 10.67 15.19 -0.71
N ILE A 77 11.73 14.59 -1.19
CA ILE A 77 12.65 15.27 -2.12
C ILE A 77 11.96 15.56 -3.46
N MET A 78 11.20 14.61 -4.01
CA MET A 78 10.42 14.80 -5.23
C MET A 78 9.36 15.89 -5.09
N GLU A 79 8.77 16.03 -3.89
CA GLU A 79 7.80 17.09 -3.57
C GLU A 79 8.48 18.47 -3.48
N GLU A 80 9.51 18.60 -2.63
CA GLU A 80 10.18 19.88 -2.34
C GLU A 80 11.00 20.41 -3.54
N SER A 81 11.51 19.51 -4.40
CA SER A 81 12.15 19.89 -5.67
C SER A 81 11.14 20.36 -6.73
N GLY A 82 9.85 20.16 -6.51
CA GLY A 82 8.81 20.41 -7.51
C GLY A 82 8.75 19.37 -8.63
N MET A 83 9.59 18.33 -8.61
CA MET A 83 9.66 17.31 -9.66
C MET A 83 8.33 16.53 -9.78
N ALA A 84 7.73 16.10 -8.64
CA ALA A 84 6.46 15.42 -8.66
C ALA A 84 5.34 16.31 -9.25
N LYS A 85 5.33 17.58 -8.88
CA LYS A 85 4.40 18.58 -9.44
C LYS A 85 4.61 18.80 -10.93
N SER A 86 5.87 18.85 -11.38
CA SER A 86 6.21 19.04 -12.81
C SER A 86 5.69 17.87 -13.67
N ILE A 87 5.85 16.63 -13.22
CA ILE A 87 5.33 15.45 -13.91
C ILE A 87 3.80 15.52 -14.00
N ALA A 88 3.12 15.76 -12.86
CA ALA A 88 1.67 15.86 -12.81
C ALA A 88 1.15 16.96 -13.75
N HIS A 89 1.73 18.15 -13.68
CA HIS A 89 1.39 19.29 -14.53
C HIS A 89 1.55 18.98 -16.01
N ALA A 90 2.68 18.37 -16.42
CA ALA A 90 2.93 18.02 -17.82
C ALA A 90 1.88 17.03 -18.38
N ILE A 91 1.49 16.03 -17.60
CA ILE A 91 0.47 15.04 -18.00
C ILE A 91 -0.89 15.72 -18.14
N ILE A 92 -1.26 16.53 -17.16
CA ILE A 92 -2.54 17.22 -17.10
C ILE A 92 -2.67 18.23 -18.27
N LEU A 93 -1.66 19.05 -18.52
CA LEU A 93 -1.65 19.99 -19.64
C LEU A 93 -1.74 19.29 -21.00
N LYS A 94 -1.01 18.17 -21.17
CA LYS A 94 -0.98 17.44 -22.43
C LYS A 94 -2.34 16.82 -22.79
N LEU A 95 -3.08 16.36 -21.80
CA LEU A 95 -4.39 15.72 -21.99
C LEU A 95 -5.56 16.74 -21.99
N GLY A 96 -5.39 17.84 -21.28
CA GLY A 96 -6.34 18.95 -21.25
C GLY A 96 -7.68 18.65 -20.56
N PRO A 97 -8.58 19.64 -20.51
CA PRO A 97 -9.86 19.56 -19.74
C PRO A 97 -10.81 18.47 -20.24
N LYS A 98 -10.78 18.17 -21.56
CA LYS A 98 -11.60 17.12 -22.16
C LYS A 98 -11.37 15.75 -21.55
N HIS A 99 -10.14 15.48 -21.08
CA HIS A 99 -9.71 14.22 -20.49
C HIS A 99 -9.29 14.36 -19.02
N ALA A 100 -9.90 15.30 -18.29
CA ALA A 100 -9.52 15.65 -16.92
C ALA A 100 -9.42 14.44 -15.97
N VAL A 101 -10.41 13.55 -16.01
CA VAL A 101 -10.42 12.34 -15.19
C VAL A 101 -9.23 11.44 -15.53
N MET A 102 -9.02 11.14 -16.81
CA MET A 102 -7.92 10.30 -17.27
C MET A 102 -6.56 10.92 -16.93
N ALA A 103 -6.41 12.23 -17.11
CA ALA A 103 -5.18 12.96 -16.79
C ALA A 103 -4.83 12.85 -15.31
N THR A 104 -5.82 12.98 -14.43
CA THR A 104 -5.66 12.85 -12.99
C THR A 104 -5.24 11.42 -12.61
N VAL A 105 -5.94 10.42 -13.14
CA VAL A 105 -5.62 9.00 -12.88
C VAL A 105 -4.21 8.67 -13.36
N LEU A 106 -3.83 9.06 -14.59
CA LEU A 106 -2.51 8.77 -15.14
C LEU A 106 -1.38 9.50 -14.39
N ALA A 107 -1.59 10.76 -13.98
CA ALA A 107 -0.61 11.49 -13.20
C ALA A 107 -0.35 10.80 -11.85
N ALA A 108 -1.41 10.41 -11.16
CA ALA A 108 -1.31 9.66 -9.92
C ALA A 108 -0.64 8.28 -10.13
N SER A 109 -1.00 7.57 -11.20
CA SER A 109 -0.45 6.25 -11.52
C SER A 109 1.06 6.28 -11.79
N ILE A 110 1.52 7.22 -12.62
CA ILE A 110 2.94 7.33 -13.00
C ILE A 110 3.79 7.65 -11.77
N LEU A 111 3.35 8.58 -10.94
CA LEU A 111 4.08 8.93 -9.72
C LEU A 111 4.13 7.75 -8.73
N THR A 112 3.01 7.08 -8.50
CA THR A 112 2.94 5.95 -7.56
C THR A 112 3.76 4.76 -8.06
N TYR A 113 3.63 4.39 -9.33
CA TYR A 113 4.43 3.30 -9.91
C TYR A 113 5.92 3.63 -9.95
N GLY A 114 6.28 4.90 -10.07
CA GLY A 114 7.66 5.39 -9.96
C GLY A 114 8.23 5.40 -8.53
N GLY A 115 7.48 4.96 -7.53
CA GLY A 115 7.93 4.84 -6.14
C GLY A 115 7.65 6.06 -5.26
N VAL A 116 6.92 7.05 -5.77
CA VAL A 116 6.51 8.18 -4.94
C VAL A 116 5.41 7.73 -3.96
N SER A 117 5.58 8.08 -2.69
CA SER A 117 4.58 7.77 -1.65
C SER A 117 3.21 8.33 -2.03
N MET A 118 2.15 7.56 -1.80
CA MET A 118 0.76 7.96 -2.06
C MET A 118 0.40 9.30 -1.42
N PHE A 119 0.92 9.62 -0.25
CA PHE A 119 0.69 10.91 0.42
C PHE A 119 1.25 12.06 -0.42
N VAL A 120 2.49 11.93 -0.92
CA VAL A 120 3.11 12.94 -1.79
C VAL A 120 2.38 13.04 -3.12
N VAL A 121 1.94 11.93 -3.68
CA VAL A 121 1.14 11.91 -4.93
C VAL A 121 -0.12 12.76 -4.79
N VAL A 122 -0.83 12.64 -3.66
CA VAL A 122 -2.04 13.43 -3.40
C VAL A 122 -1.72 14.93 -3.44
N PHE A 123 -0.68 15.39 -2.72
CA PHE A 123 -0.27 16.80 -2.72
C PHE A 123 0.24 17.30 -4.06
N ALA A 124 0.89 16.43 -4.85
CA ALA A 124 1.44 16.80 -6.15
C ALA A 124 0.37 16.90 -7.24
N VAL A 125 -0.62 16.01 -7.22
CA VAL A 125 -1.63 15.89 -8.30
C VAL A 125 -2.83 16.80 -8.02
N TYR A 126 -3.28 16.89 -6.77
CA TYR A 126 -4.51 17.57 -6.41
C TYR A 126 -4.63 19.01 -6.95
N PRO A 127 -3.62 19.90 -6.80
CA PRO A 127 -3.79 21.30 -7.22
C PRO A 127 -4.09 21.42 -8.71
N PHE A 128 -3.41 20.63 -9.53
CA PHE A 128 -3.60 20.65 -10.98
C PHE A 128 -4.88 19.94 -11.42
N ALA A 129 -5.21 18.82 -10.75
CA ALA A 129 -6.46 18.12 -10.99
C ALA A 129 -7.67 18.98 -10.67
N ALA A 130 -7.67 19.68 -9.52
CA ALA A 130 -8.76 20.57 -9.12
C ALA A 130 -8.97 21.71 -10.14
N ALA A 131 -7.87 22.34 -10.59
CA ALA A 131 -7.94 23.37 -11.61
C ALA A 131 -8.51 22.84 -12.94
N LEU A 132 -8.06 21.66 -13.36
CA LEU A 132 -8.56 21.04 -14.61
C LEU A 132 -10.04 20.64 -14.50
N TYR A 133 -10.49 20.14 -13.35
CA TYR A 133 -11.89 19.83 -13.09
C TYR A 133 -12.76 21.08 -13.06
N LYS A 134 -12.22 22.19 -12.52
CA LYS A 134 -12.89 23.49 -12.53
C LYS A 134 -13.08 24.03 -13.95
N GLU A 135 -12.05 23.95 -14.79
CA GLU A 135 -12.09 24.33 -16.19
C GLU A 135 -13.06 23.47 -17.01
N ALA A 136 -13.11 22.15 -16.72
CA ALA A 136 -14.00 21.20 -17.37
C ALA A 136 -15.42 21.17 -16.80
N ASP A 137 -15.71 21.98 -15.78
CA ASP A 137 -16.94 21.98 -14.98
C ASP A 137 -17.35 20.57 -14.50
N ILE A 138 -16.36 19.83 -13.97
CA ILE A 138 -16.54 18.50 -13.35
C ILE A 138 -16.61 18.68 -11.83
N PRO A 139 -17.56 18.03 -11.12
CA PRO A 139 -17.68 18.14 -9.68
C PRO A 139 -16.39 17.81 -8.93
N LYS A 140 -15.92 18.71 -8.07
CA LYS A 140 -14.71 18.55 -7.25
C LYS A 140 -14.73 17.26 -6.42
N LYS A 141 -15.91 16.81 -5.98
CA LYS A 141 -16.08 15.59 -5.19
C LYS A 141 -15.55 14.31 -5.86
N LEU A 142 -15.36 14.34 -7.20
CA LEU A 142 -14.81 13.20 -7.95
C LEU A 142 -13.26 13.20 -8.03
N VAL A 143 -12.60 14.32 -7.68
CA VAL A 143 -11.13 14.40 -7.68
C VAL A 143 -10.49 13.36 -6.76
N PRO A 144 -10.95 13.17 -5.49
CA PRO A 144 -10.38 12.15 -4.63
C PRO A 144 -10.46 10.74 -5.23
N ALA A 145 -11.58 10.37 -5.82
CA ALA A 145 -11.77 9.05 -6.42
C ALA A 145 -10.88 8.84 -7.65
N ALA A 146 -10.58 9.87 -8.43
CA ALA A 146 -9.67 9.79 -9.57
C ALA A 146 -8.21 9.61 -9.09
N ILE A 147 -7.77 10.38 -8.08
CA ILE A 147 -6.45 10.19 -7.47
C ILE A 147 -6.36 8.80 -6.83
N PHE A 148 -7.41 8.35 -6.15
CA PHE A 148 -7.50 7.03 -5.53
C PHE A 148 -7.33 5.91 -6.55
N LEU A 149 -8.04 5.97 -7.68
CA LEU A 149 -7.90 4.96 -8.75
C LEU A 149 -6.46 4.88 -9.27
N GLY A 150 -5.78 6.01 -9.43
CA GLY A 150 -4.41 6.02 -9.93
C GLY A 150 -3.35 5.59 -8.91
N ALA A 151 -3.49 6.01 -7.66
CA ALA A 151 -2.43 5.88 -6.65
C ALA A 151 -2.64 4.77 -5.62
N PHE A 152 -3.88 4.28 -5.42
CA PHE A 152 -4.21 3.36 -4.31
C PHE A 152 -4.74 2.01 -4.79
N THR A 153 -4.65 1.71 -6.09
CA THR A 153 -5.17 0.47 -6.68
C THR A 153 -4.08 -0.27 -7.45
N PHE A 154 -4.31 -0.59 -8.70
CA PHE A 154 -3.49 -1.44 -9.56
C PHE A 154 -1.99 -1.08 -9.60
N THR A 155 -1.62 0.16 -9.37
CA THR A 155 -0.23 0.63 -9.32
C THR A 155 0.50 0.20 -8.05
N MET A 156 -0.23 -0.10 -6.99
CA MET A 156 0.34 -0.54 -5.71
C MET A 156 0.41 -2.05 -5.59
N ASP A 157 -0.66 -2.74 -6.00
CA ASP A 157 -0.91 -4.14 -5.65
C ASP A 157 -0.88 -5.09 -6.85
N SER A 158 -1.17 -4.62 -8.06
CA SER A 158 -1.33 -5.49 -9.22
C SER A 158 -0.15 -5.44 -10.18
N LEU A 159 0.36 -4.24 -10.54
CA LEU A 159 1.44 -4.11 -11.51
C LEU A 159 2.75 -4.74 -11.00
N PRO A 160 3.35 -5.66 -11.79
CA PRO A 160 4.64 -6.24 -11.46
C PRO A 160 5.73 -5.18 -11.44
N GLY A 161 6.70 -5.33 -10.52
CA GLY A 161 7.80 -4.38 -10.37
C GLY A 161 7.46 -3.11 -9.61
N SER A 162 6.20 -2.93 -9.19
CA SER A 162 5.83 -1.81 -8.34
C SER A 162 6.70 -1.79 -7.06
N PRO A 163 7.35 -0.65 -6.74
CA PRO A 163 8.17 -0.53 -5.55
C PRO A 163 7.34 -0.29 -4.28
N GLN A 164 6.03 -0.37 -4.39
CA GLN A 164 5.13 -0.19 -3.25
C GLN A 164 5.19 -1.38 -2.31
N ILE A 165 5.04 -1.10 -1.02
CA ILE A 165 5.28 -2.07 0.06
C ILE A 165 4.38 -3.30 -0.04
N GLN A 166 3.16 -3.17 -0.55
CA GLN A 166 2.20 -4.26 -0.76
C GLN A 166 2.71 -5.32 -1.74
N ASN A 167 3.53 -4.90 -2.71
CA ASN A 167 4.16 -5.79 -3.67
C ASN A 167 5.52 -6.32 -3.17
N ILE A 168 6.06 -5.81 -2.08
CA ILE A 168 7.35 -6.22 -1.51
C ILE A 168 7.17 -7.20 -0.35
N ILE A 169 6.16 -6.97 0.50
CA ILE A 169 5.90 -7.82 1.69
C ILE A 169 5.82 -9.31 1.33
N PRO A 170 5.05 -9.75 0.33
CA PRO A 170 4.95 -11.18 0.01
C PRO A 170 6.31 -11.83 -0.31
N SER A 171 7.25 -11.06 -0.89
CA SER A 171 8.57 -11.59 -1.25
C SER A 171 9.34 -12.15 -0.04
N ASN A 172 9.22 -11.48 1.10
CA ASN A 172 9.95 -11.85 2.32
C ASN A 172 9.44 -13.17 2.92
N PHE A 173 8.14 -13.45 2.76
CA PHE A 173 7.51 -14.65 3.29
C PHE A 173 7.54 -15.81 2.31
N LEU A 174 7.37 -15.54 1.01
CA LEU A 174 7.20 -16.56 -0.03
C LEU A 174 8.47 -16.85 -0.83
N GLY A 175 9.59 -16.11 -0.56
CA GLY A 175 10.85 -16.29 -1.30
C GLY A 175 10.77 -15.89 -2.77
N THR A 176 9.93 -14.94 -3.10
CA THR A 176 9.62 -14.43 -4.43
C THR A 176 10.23 -13.05 -4.66
N ASN A 177 9.81 -12.31 -5.68
CA ASN A 177 10.27 -10.95 -5.94
C ASN A 177 9.15 -10.04 -6.44
N ALA A 178 9.43 -8.72 -6.53
CA ALA A 178 8.45 -7.71 -6.95
C ALA A 178 7.83 -7.96 -8.34
N TYR A 179 8.44 -8.78 -9.19
CA TYR A 179 7.99 -9.11 -10.55
C TYR A 179 7.26 -10.44 -10.63
N SER A 180 7.01 -11.12 -9.51
CA SER A 180 6.31 -12.39 -9.46
C SER A 180 4.86 -12.25 -9.95
N GLY A 181 4.37 -13.26 -10.69
CA GLY A 181 3.03 -13.29 -11.25
C GLY A 181 2.74 -12.15 -12.24
N PRO A 182 3.59 -11.91 -13.29
CA PRO A 182 3.46 -10.73 -14.13
C PRO A 182 2.23 -10.75 -15.04
N ILE A 183 1.84 -11.91 -15.55
CA ILE A 183 0.69 -12.03 -16.48
C ILE A 183 -0.60 -11.71 -15.75
N LEU A 184 -0.82 -12.36 -14.60
CA LEU A 184 -1.96 -12.10 -13.74
C LEU A 184 -1.99 -10.63 -13.29
N GLY A 185 -0.84 -10.10 -12.86
CA GLY A 185 -0.74 -8.73 -12.39
C GLY A 185 -1.11 -7.69 -13.45
N ILE A 186 -0.60 -7.82 -14.67
CA ILE A 186 -0.92 -6.94 -15.81
C ILE A 186 -2.40 -7.08 -16.20
N PHE A 187 -2.91 -8.32 -16.26
CA PHE A 187 -4.30 -8.59 -16.59
C PHE A 187 -5.25 -7.88 -15.60
N ILE A 188 -5.04 -8.06 -14.31
CA ILE A 188 -5.85 -7.41 -13.28
C ILE A 188 -5.69 -5.89 -13.31
N ALA A 189 -4.48 -5.38 -13.54
CA ALA A 189 -4.24 -3.93 -13.65
C ALA A 189 -5.03 -3.29 -14.79
N ILE A 190 -5.07 -3.94 -15.96
CA ILE A 190 -5.85 -3.46 -17.11
C ILE A 190 -7.35 -3.44 -16.80
N ILE A 191 -7.88 -4.51 -16.19
CA ILE A 191 -9.31 -4.58 -15.84
C ILE A 191 -9.64 -3.54 -14.77
N MET A 192 -8.81 -3.41 -13.73
CA MET A 192 -9.03 -2.43 -12.66
C MET A 192 -9.00 -0.99 -13.18
N PHE A 193 -8.01 -0.64 -14.01
CA PHE A 193 -7.95 0.65 -14.67
C PHE A 193 -9.19 0.90 -15.54
N GLY A 194 -9.56 -0.06 -16.40
CA GLY A 194 -10.70 0.08 -17.32
C GLY A 194 -12.03 0.22 -16.58
N THR A 195 -12.30 -0.66 -15.62
CA THR A 195 -13.57 -0.63 -14.84
C THR A 195 -13.65 0.60 -13.95
N GLY A 196 -12.54 1.01 -13.31
CA GLY A 196 -12.48 2.23 -12.54
C GLY A 196 -12.70 3.49 -13.39
N MET A 197 -12.11 3.55 -14.60
CA MET A 197 -12.35 4.65 -15.55
C MET A 197 -13.80 4.68 -16.03
N ILE A 198 -14.40 3.53 -16.34
CA ILE A 198 -15.82 3.42 -16.72
C ILE A 198 -16.69 3.98 -15.59
N TRP A 199 -16.42 3.59 -14.33
CA TRP A 199 -17.13 4.12 -13.18
C TRP A 199 -17.01 5.64 -13.08
N LEU A 200 -15.81 6.19 -13.13
CA LEU A 200 -15.59 7.64 -13.00
C LEU A 200 -16.26 8.43 -14.13
N VAL A 201 -16.17 7.97 -15.39
CA VAL A 201 -16.83 8.60 -16.53
C VAL A 201 -18.35 8.54 -16.37
N TYR A 202 -18.89 7.40 -15.95
CA TYR A 202 -20.32 7.28 -15.64
C TYR A 202 -20.75 8.30 -14.57
N ARG A 203 -19.95 8.45 -13.51
CA ARG A 203 -20.25 9.40 -12.44
C ARG A 203 -20.21 10.85 -12.93
N VAL A 204 -19.23 11.23 -13.76
CA VAL A 204 -19.18 12.56 -14.38
C VAL A 204 -20.45 12.83 -15.20
N ASN A 205 -20.84 11.87 -16.05
CA ASN A 205 -22.03 12.01 -16.87
C ASN A 205 -23.32 12.13 -16.03
N LYS A 206 -23.44 11.29 -14.98
CA LYS A 206 -24.57 11.34 -14.05
C LYS A 206 -24.65 12.68 -13.30
N CYS A 207 -23.53 13.24 -12.89
CA CYS A 207 -23.48 14.55 -12.25
C CYS A 207 -23.89 15.64 -13.23
N ARG A 208 -23.45 15.60 -14.50
CA ARG A 208 -23.84 16.55 -15.53
C ARG A 208 -25.33 16.51 -15.80
N THR A 209 -25.94 15.33 -15.90
CA THR A 209 -27.40 15.20 -16.10
C THR A 209 -28.20 15.73 -14.91
N ASN A 210 -27.61 15.72 -13.70
CA ASN A 210 -28.21 16.31 -12.51
C ASN A 210 -27.97 17.84 -12.40
N GLY A 211 -27.25 18.46 -13.33
CA GLY A 211 -26.89 19.87 -13.28
C GLY A 211 -25.80 20.19 -12.28
N GLU A 212 -25.00 19.16 -11.83
CA GLU A 212 -23.92 19.34 -10.90
C GLU A 212 -22.62 19.68 -11.67
N GLY A 213 -22.11 20.90 -11.49
CA GLY A 213 -20.79 21.35 -11.94
C GLY A 213 -19.74 21.27 -10.85
N TYR A 214 -18.61 21.96 -11.05
CA TYR A 214 -17.50 21.96 -10.09
C TYR A 214 -17.94 22.41 -8.69
N GLY A 215 -18.82 23.39 -8.62
CA GLY A 215 -19.33 23.97 -7.38
C GLY A 215 -18.44 25.06 -6.80
N ASN A 216 -18.94 25.72 -5.74
CA ASN A 216 -18.20 26.75 -5.00
C ASN A 216 -17.55 26.11 -3.79
N HIS A 217 -16.21 26.11 -3.76
CA HIS A 217 -15.42 25.55 -2.68
C HIS A 217 -14.49 26.61 -2.09
N ILE A 218 -14.34 26.59 -0.74
CA ILE A 218 -13.50 27.51 -0.01
C ILE A 218 -12.32 26.76 0.64
N ILE A 219 -12.54 25.48 1.03
CA ILE A 219 -11.56 24.70 1.77
C ILE A 219 -10.55 24.12 0.78
N ASN A 220 -9.28 24.42 0.99
CA ASN A 220 -8.13 23.91 0.19
C ASN A 220 -8.34 24.11 -1.32
N GLU A 221 -8.97 25.23 -1.73
CA GLU A 221 -9.03 25.57 -3.13
C GLU A 221 -7.64 25.99 -3.61
N PRO A 222 -7.04 25.32 -4.60
CA PRO A 222 -5.69 25.62 -5.00
C PRO A 222 -5.60 26.94 -5.73
N GLU A 223 -4.73 27.84 -5.22
CA GLU A 223 -4.24 28.96 -6.03
C GLU A 223 -3.08 28.44 -6.88
N ILE A 224 -3.25 28.41 -8.19
CA ILE A 224 -2.15 28.13 -9.11
C ILE A 224 -1.28 29.39 -9.15
N LYS A 225 -0.25 29.42 -8.30
CA LYS A 225 0.82 30.42 -8.43
C LYS A 225 1.73 29.97 -9.56
N ASP A 226 2.22 30.92 -10.36
CA ASP A 226 3.29 30.70 -11.33
C ASP A 226 4.56 30.27 -10.61
N VAL A 227 4.62 29.01 -10.23
CA VAL A 227 5.82 28.41 -9.65
C VAL A 227 6.67 27.87 -10.79
N LYS A 228 7.91 28.34 -10.86
CA LYS A 228 8.86 27.83 -11.84
C LYS A 228 9.18 26.36 -11.53
N LEU A 229 8.52 25.45 -12.22
CA LEU A 229 8.73 24.01 -12.07
C LEU A 229 9.94 23.54 -12.89
N PRO A 230 10.68 22.52 -12.44
CA PRO A 230 11.74 21.91 -13.24
C PRO A 230 11.16 21.26 -14.52
N SER A 231 12.02 20.95 -15.49
CA SER A 231 11.59 20.22 -16.69
C SER A 231 11.02 18.84 -16.32
N TRP A 232 9.88 18.47 -16.89
CA TRP A 232 9.22 17.20 -16.61
C TRP A 232 10.07 15.99 -17.05
N GLN A 233 10.88 16.14 -18.12
CA GLN A 233 11.80 15.08 -18.58
C GLN A 233 12.86 14.78 -17.51
N ILE A 234 13.48 15.82 -16.96
CA ILE A 234 14.44 15.68 -15.85
C ILE A 234 13.77 15.11 -14.61
N SER A 235 12.54 15.54 -14.34
CA SER A 235 11.75 15.08 -13.19
C SER A 235 11.38 13.60 -13.26
N LEU A 236 11.26 13.02 -14.46
CA LEU A 236 10.99 11.59 -14.65
C LEU A 236 12.24 10.71 -14.40
N VAL A 237 13.45 11.26 -14.55
CA VAL A 237 14.68 10.45 -14.46
C VAL A 237 14.80 9.69 -13.14
N PRO A 238 14.58 10.29 -11.95
CA PRO A 238 14.63 9.56 -10.68
C PRO A 238 13.67 8.36 -10.64
N LEU A 239 12.45 8.52 -11.16
CA LEU A 239 11.44 7.46 -11.18
C LEU A 239 11.89 6.29 -12.08
N VAL A 240 12.35 6.63 -13.28
CA VAL A 240 12.87 5.63 -14.22
C VAL A 240 14.06 4.88 -13.62
N VAL A 241 14.96 5.58 -12.94
CA VAL A 241 16.11 4.96 -12.27
C VAL A 241 15.66 4.00 -11.17
N VAL A 242 14.71 4.38 -10.34
CA VAL A 242 14.15 3.46 -9.32
C VAL A 242 13.64 2.18 -9.97
N LEU A 243 12.86 2.29 -11.04
CA LEU A 243 12.29 1.12 -11.73
C LEU A 243 13.39 0.25 -12.39
N VAL A 244 14.31 0.86 -13.09
CA VAL A 244 15.40 0.16 -13.81
C VAL A 244 16.34 -0.53 -12.82
N VAL A 245 16.79 0.17 -11.77
CA VAL A 245 17.71 -0.41 -10.78
C VAL A 245 17.00 -1.51 -9.98
N ASN A 246 15.74 -1.33 -9.63
CA ASN A 246 14.95 -2.37 -8.99
C ASN A 246 14.80 -3.62 -9.88
N TYR A 247 14.57 -3.43 -11.18
CA TYR A 247 14.52 -4.52 -12.16
C TYR A 247 15.85 -5.26 -12.25
N ILE A 248 16.94 -4.53 -12.40
CA ILE A 248 18.30 -5.10 -12.49
C ILE A 248 18.60 -5.92 -11.24
N GLY A 249 18.33 -5.38 -10.04
CA GLY A 249 18.58 -6.06 -8.78
C GLY A 249 17.77 -7.33 -8.58
N ASN A 250 16.53 -7.38 -9.08
CA ASN A 250 15.64 -8.54 -8.92
C ASN A 250 15.80 -9.62 -10.02
N LYS A 251 16.19 -9.23 -11.26
CA LYS A 251 16.14 -10.14 -12.40
C LYS A 251 17.51 -10.40 -13.06
N ILE A 252 18.48 -9.50 -12.92
CA ILE A 252 19.76 -9.58 -13.63
C ILE A 252 20.89 -9.91 -12.67
N VAL A 253 20.94 -9.27 -11.51
CA VAL A 253 22.00 -9.49 -10.52
C VAL A 253 21.86 -10.90 -9.91
N VAL A 254 22.94 -11.67 -10.03
CA VAL A 254 23.08 -12.95 -9.31
C VAL A 254 23.64 -12.66 -7.93
N TRP A 255 22.77 -12.74 -6.91
CA TRP A 255 23.16 -12.51 -5.53
C TRP A 255 23.83 -13.75 -4.93
N ASP A 256 25.11 -13.64 -4.57
CA ASP A 256 25.84 -14.72 -3.91
C ASP A 256 25.36 -14.89 -2.46
N PRO A 257 24.87 -16.07 -2.06
CA PRO A 257 24.52 -16.35 -0.65
C PRO A 257 25.66 -16.11 0.33
N ALA A 258 26.92 -16.20 -0.13
CA ALA A 258 28.10 -15.96 0.70
C ALA A 258 28.16 -14.53 1.24
N VAL A 259 27.45 -13.58 0.66
CA VAL A 259 27.35 -12.20 1.18
C VAL A 259 26.77 -12.13 2.60
N LEU A 260 25.99 -13.13 3.01
CA LEU A 260 25.43 -13.24 4.36
C LEU A 260 26.40 -13.89 5.35
N ALA A 261 27.45 -14.58 4.89
CA ALA A 261 28.35 -15.36 5.73
C ALA A 261 29.00 -14.56 6.88
N PRO A 262 29.50 -13.32 6.68
CA PRO A 262 30.11 -12.54 7.78
C PRO A 262 29.10 -12.25 8.91
N ILE A 263 27.86 -11.93 8.55
CA ILE A 263 26.80 -11.61 9.54
C ILE A 263 26.31 -12.88 10.23
N THR A 264 26.19 -13.98 9.48
CA THR A 264 25.84 -15.30 10.03
C THR A 264 26.88 -15.78 11.03
N ALA A 265 28.16 -15.56 10.73
CA ALA A 265 29.27 -15.91 11.64
C ALA A 265 29.20 -15.14 12.96
N MET A 266 28.65 -13.94 12.99
CA MET A 266 28.42 -13.15 14.20
C MET A 266 27.24 -13.68 15.05
N LYS A 267 26.51 -14.71 14.59
CA LYS A 267 25.31 -15.26 15.24
C LYS A 267 24.20 -14.23 15.47
N LEU A 268 24.16 -13.19 14.64
CA LEU A 268 23.10 -12.19 14.68
C LEU A 268 21.81 -12.72 13.99
N PRO A 269 20.63 -12.35 14.51
CA PRO A 269 19.37 -12.76 13.89
C PRO A 269 19.22 -12.13 12.51
N LEU A 270 19.24 -12.95 11.46
CA LEU A 270 19.01 -12.49 10.09
C LEU A 270 17.56 -12.03 9.89
N MET A 271 17.36 -11.16 8.89
CA MET A 271 16.02 -10.68 8.50
C MET A 271 15.14 -11.84 8.00
N ALA A 272 15.76 -12.77 7.27
CA ALA A 272 15.12 -13.95 6.74
C ALA A 272 16.13 -15.10 6.60
N PRO A 273 15.67 -16.35 6.51
CA PRO A 273 16.54 -17.53 6.54
C PRO A 273 17.46 -17.69 5.31
N GLY A 274 17.23 -16.93 4.24
CA GLY A 274 18.03 -17.04 3.03
C GLY A 274 18.06 -15.79 2.17
N ILE A 275 19.03 -15.76 1.24
CA ILE A 275 19.26 -14.62 0.34
C ILE A 275 18.00 -14.29 -0.48
N LYS A 276 17.24 -15.28 -0.94
CA LYS A 276 16.04 -15.10 -1.73
C LYS A 276 14.98 -14.22 -1.05
N ASN A 277 14.88 -14.32 0.27
CA ASN A 277 13.89 -13.56 1.04
C ASN A 277 14.27 -12.08 1.23
N VAL A 278 15.51 -11.68 0.95
CA VAL A 278 15.99 -10.31 1.13
C VAL A 278 16.25 -9.59 -0.21
N ILE A 279 16.37 -10.30 -1.32
CA ILE A 279 16.71 -9.74 -2.64
C ILE A 279 15.74 -8.61 -3.03
N ALA A 280 14.43 -8.83 -2.89
CA ALA A 280 13.45 -7.82 -3.25
C ALA A 280 13.61 -6.53 -2.43
N THR A 281 13.81 -6.66 -1.12
CA THR A 281 14.02 -5.53 -0.22
C THR A 281 15.34 -4.82 -0.50
N TRP A 282 16.44 -5.56 -0.70
CA TRP A 282 17.75 -4.97 -1.00
C TRP A 282 17.78 -4.27 -2.35
N SER A 283 17.21 -4.89 -3.39
CA SER A 283 17.07 -4.29 -4.72
C SER A 283 16.29 -2.98 -4.65
N LEU A 284 15.22 -2.94 -3.86
CA LEU A 284 14.44 -1.72 -3.68
C LEU A 284 15.19 -0.66 -2.88
N ILE A 285 15.90 -1.01 -1.82
CA ILE A 285 16.72 -0.07 -1.04
C ILE A 285 17.74 0.60 -1.96
N ILE A 286 18.51 -0.18 -2.74
CA ILE A 286 19.50 0.34 -3.67
C ILE A 286 18.85 1.24 -4.73
N ALA A 287 17.74 0.80 -5.30
CA ALA A 287 17.02 1.55 -6.31
C ALA A 287 16.54 2.91 -5.79
N VAL A 288 15.96 2.94 -4.60
CA VAL A 288 15.46 4.18 -4.00
C VAL A 288 16.61 5.10 -3.60
N VAL A 289 17.74 4.58 -3.10
CA VAL A 289 18.94 5.38 -2.83
C VAL A 289 19.47 6.02 -4.11
N CYS A 290 19.54 5.29 -5.23
CA CYS A 290 19.90 5.85 -6.54
C CYS A 290 18.90 6.94 -6.98
N GLY A 291 17.59 6.69 -6.81
CA GLY A 291 16.54 7.67 -7.10
C GLY A 291 16.68 8.94 -6.28
N ILE A 292 16.92 8.82 -4.96
CA ILE A 292 17.17 9.94 -4.04
C ILE A 292 18.38 10.75 -4.51
N THR A 293 19.48 10.08 -4.83
CA THR A 293 20.73 10.74 -5.25
C THR A 293 20.51 11.56 -6.51
N ILE A 294 19.81 11.01 -7.51
CA ILE A 294 19.50 11.69 -8.78
C ILE A 294 18.49 12.81 -8.57
N ALA A 295 17.43 12.60 -7.78
CA ALA A 295 16.45 13.62 -7.47
C ALA A 295 17.10 14.80 -6.72
N ALA A 296 17.98 14.51 -5.76
CA ALA A 296 18.75 15.53 -5.05
C ALA A 296 19.68 16.31 -5.99
N ALA A 297 20.44 15.61 -6.83
CA ALA A 297 21.37 16.26 -7.76
C ALA A 297 20.64 17.09 -8.84
N GLY A 298 19.55 16.57 -9.39
CA GLY A 298 18.73 17.26 -10.39
C GLY A 298 17.91 18.43 -9.83
N GLY A 299 17.41 18.28 -8.60
CA GLY A 299 16.59 19.27 -7.91
C GLY A 299 17.42 20.33 -7.18
N TYR A 300 18.69 20.06 -6.85
CA TYR A 300 19.53 20.92 -6.02
C TYR A 300 19.63 22.37 -6.51
N ARG A 301 19.72 22.56 -7.84
CA ARG A 301 19.83 23.89 -8.43
C ARG A 301 18.57 24.75 -8.30
N GLY A 302 17.41 24.13 -8.13
CA GLY A 302 16.12 24.80 -7.94
C GLY A 302 15.67 24.92 -6.49
N MET A 303 16.33 24.22 -5.57
CA MET A 303 15.97 24.24 -4.15
C MET A 303 16.70 25.36 -3.41
N PRO A 304 16.01 26.10 -2.50
CA PRO A 304 16.67 27.00 -1.56
C PRO A 304 17.73 26.25 -0.72
N LYS A 305 18.80 26.99 -0.35
CA LYS A 305 19.86 26.44 0.52
C LYS A 305 19.25 25.86 1.81
N GLY A 306 19.64 24.62 2.15
CA GLY A 306 19.15 23.91 3.36
C GLY A 306 17.84 23.13 3.18
N LEU A 307 17.09 23.34 2.09
CA LEU A 307 15.81 22.65 1.88
C LEU A 307 15.98 21.14 1.68
N LEU A 308 17.07 20.71 1.03
CA LEU A 308 17.39 19.29 0.86
C LEU A 308 17.55 18.58 2.21
N GLY A 309 18.34 19.16 3.14
CA GLY A 309 18.50 18.59 4.49
C GLY A 309 17.19 18.55 5.26
N LYS A 310 16.36 19.60 5.11
CA LYS A 310 15.02 19.63 5.71
C LYS A 310 14.11 18.55 5.12
N ALA A 311 14.12 18.35 3.80
CA ALA A 311 13.34 17.31 3.12
C ALA A 311 13.74 15.91 3.60
N VAL A 312 15.04 15.63 3.73
CA VAL A 312 15.56 14.37 4.28
C VAL A 312 15.05 14.15 5.72
N ASN A 313 15.20 15.15 6.59
CA ASN A 313 14.77 15.03 7.99
C ASN A 313 13.26 14.86 8.13
N VAL A 314 12.47 15.65 7.39
CA VAL A 314 11.00 15.54 7.42
C VAL A 314 10.53 14.18 6.87
N GLY A 315 11.14 13.72 5.78
CA GLY A 315 10.84 12.40 5.21
C GLY A 315 11.17 11.26 6.19
N ALA A 316 12.37 11.29 6.78
CA ALA A 316 12.81 10.27 7.73
C ALA A 316 11.90 10.24 8.99
N ILE A 317 11.62 11.38 9.59
CA ILE A 317 10.73 11.48 10.77
C ILE A 317 9.30 11.08 10.41
N GLY A 318 8.78 11.53 9.25
CA GLY A 318 7.43 11.17 8.79
C GLY A 318 7.24 9.68 8.58
N SER A 319 8.28 8.94 8.23
CA SER A 319 8.23 7.48 8.07
C SER A 319 7.97 6.73 9.39
N LEU A 320 8.37 7.32 10.54
CA LEU A 320 8.21 6.68 11.85
C LEU A 320 6.74 6.46 12.20
N LEU A 321 5.87 7.42 11.93
CA LEU A 321 4.44 7.27 12.19
C LEU A 321 3.84 6.15 11.34
N ALA A 322 4.21 6.09 10.06
CA ALA A 322 3.71 5.07 9.14
C ALA A 322 4.15 3.66 9.56
N ILE A 323 5.45 3.47 9.81
CA ILE A 323 5.97 2.15 10.19
C ILE A 323 5.47 1.69 11.56
N MET A 324 5.34 2.59 12.53
CA MET A 324 4.89 2.25 13.89
C MET A 324 3.40 1.92 13.95
N ASN A 325 2.56 2.55 13.13
CA ASN A 325 1.16 2.14 12.99
C ASN A 325 1.08 0.67 12.56
N VAL A 326 1.73 0.31 11.45
CA VAL A 326 1.70 -1.06 10.94
C VAL A 326 2.39 -2.04 11.90
N ALA A 327 3.50 -1.67 12.54
CA ALA A 327 4.16 -2.50 13.54
C ALA A 327 3.23 -2.81 14.72
N SER A 328 2.44 -1.83 15.17
CA SER A 328 1.47 -2.03 16.25
C SER A 328 0.32 -2.95 15.83
N GLU A 329 -0.14 -2.86 14.58
CA GLU A 329 -1.12 -3.77 14.00
C GLU A 329 -0.58 -5.21 13.92
N VAL A 330 0.68 -5.39 13.50
CA VAL A 330 1.36 -6.69 13.46
C VAL A 330 1.54 -7.26 14.86
N GLY A 331 1.95 -6.44 15.84
CA GLY A 331 2.00 -6.84 17.25
C GLY A 331 0.65 -7.32 17.77
N TYR A 332 -0.41 -6.56 17.51
CA TYR A 332 -1.80 -6.92 17.85
C TYR A 332 -2.18 -8.27 17.22
N GLY A 333 -2.02 -8.41 15.90
CA GLY A 333 -2.40 -9.63 15.18
C GLY A 333 -1.70 -10.88 15.72
N ASN A 334 -0.42 -10.76 16.07
CA ASN A 334 0.34 -11.89 16.63
C ASN A 334 -0.06 -12.23 18.07
N VAL A 335 -0.44 -11.26 18.89
CA VAL A 335 -1.03 -11.56 20.21
C VAL A 335 -2.34 -12.31 20.03
N ILE A 336 -3.24 -11.83 19.18
CA ILE A 336 -4.51 -12.51 18.88
C ILE A 336 -4.28 -13.94 18.38
N ALA A 337 -3.29 -14.14 17.49
CA ALA A 337 -2.94 -15.47 16.96
C ALA A 337 -2.44 -16.46 18.01
N ALA A 338 -1.84 -15.96 19.08
CA ALA A 338 -1.38 -16.80 20.19
C ALA A 338 -2.51 -17.23 21.14
N LEU A 339 -3.70 -16.63 21.03
CA LEU A 339 -4.82 -16.92 21.90
C LEU A 339 -5.48 -18.27 21.57
N PRO A 340 -5.90 -19.06 22.56
CA PRO A 340 -6.60 -20.32 22.34
C PRO A 340 -7.81 -20.22 21.42
N GLY A 341 -8.63 -19.17 21.57
CA GLY A 341 -9.83 -18.93 20.75
C GLY A 341 -9.52 -18.64 19.27
N PHE A 342 -8.28 -18.25 18.95
CA PHE A 342 -7.87 -18.01 17.55
C PHE A 342 -7.81 -19.30 16.73
N LYS A 343 -7.56 -20.47 17.33
CA LYS A 343 -7.54 -21.76 16.60
C LYS A 343 -8.86 -22.03 15.88
N THR A 344 -9.98 -21.66 16.46
CA THR A 344 -11.31 -21.79 15.85
C THR A 344 -11.43 -20.91 14.61
N ILE A 345 -10.97 -19.66 14.72
CA ILE A 345 -10.94 -18.72 13.58
C ILE A 345 -9.99 -19.24 12.50
N ALA A 346 -8.79 -19.68 12.88
CA ALA A 346 -7.78 -20.21 11.95
C ALA A 346 -8.30 -21.43 11.18
N ASN A 347 -8.93 -22.38 11.87
CA ASN A 347 -9.51 -23.57 11.23
C ASN A 347 -10.64 -23.20 10.26
N ALA A 348 -11.49 -22.23 10.61
CA ALA A 348 -12.54 -21.75 9.71
C ALA A 348 -11.94 -21.10 8.45
N VAL A 349 -10.89 -20.31 8.60
CA VAL A 349 -10.19 -19.65 7.48
C VAL A 349 -9.47 -20.66 6.58
N ILE A 350 -8.72 -21.61 7.16
CA ILE A 350 -8.03 -22.67 6.42
C ILE A 350 -9.04 -23.57 5.67
N GLY A 351 -10.20 -23.82 6.28
CA GLY A 351 -11.27 -24.59 5.65
C GLY A 351 -11.99 -23.90 4.50
N MET A 352 -11.75 -22.59 4.27
CA MET A 352 -12.30 -21.86 3.12
C MET A 352 -11.49 -22.17 1.87
N SER A 353 -11.79 -23.29 1.21
CA SER A 353 -11.17 -23.63 -0.06
C SER A 353 -12.23 -23.86 -1.14
N PHE A 354 -11.93 -23.40 -2.36
CA PHE A 354 -12.63 -23.86 -3.57
C PHE A 354 -11.68 -24.80 -4.32
N GLY A 355 -11.98 -26.10 -4.30
CA GLY A 355 -11.06 -27.13 -4.77
C GLY A 355 -9.84 -27.29 -3.85
N ASP A 356 -8.77 -27.90 -4.37
CA ASP A 356 -7.54 -28.20 -3.62
C ASP A 356 -6.52 -27.05 -3.62
N SER A 357 -6.99 -25.80 -3.72
CA SER A 357 -6.13 -24.62 -3.85
C SER A 357 -6.09 -23.75 -2.58
N PRO A 358 -4.91 -23.31 -2.11
CA PRO A 358 -4.77 -22.42 -0.98
C PRO A 358 -5.25 -20.99 -1.27
N LEU A 359 -5.46 -20.64 -2.54
CA LEU A 359 -5.64 -19.24 -2.97
C LEU A 359 -6.87 -18.57 -2.38
N THR A 360 -7.99 -19.29 -2.29
CA THR A 360 -9.23 -18.72 -1.73
C THR A 360 -9.08 -18.40 -0.25
N SER A 361 -8.56 -19.36 0.53
CA SER A 361 -8.26 -19.17 1.94
C SER A 361 -7.34 -17.95 2.13
N MET A 362 -6.26 -17.89 1.36
CA MET A 362 -5.29 -16.78 1.41
C MET A 362 -5.93 -15.44 1.04
N ALA A 363 -6.65 -15.38 -0.08
CA ALA A 363 -7.26 -14.14 -0.57
C ALA A 363 -8.32 -13.59 0.38
N VAL A 364 -9.20 -14.45 0.90
CA VAL A 364 -10.25 -14.05 1.86
C VAL A 364 -9.63 -13.57 3.16
N THR A 365 -8.65 -14.30 3.70
CA THR A 365 -7.97 -13.92 4.95
C THR A 365 -7.29 -12.58 4.82
N ILE A 366 -6.52 -12.36 3.76
CA ILE A 366 -5.81 -11.10 3.51
C ILE A 366 -6.81 -9.95 3.39
N ASN A 367 -7.88 -10.12 2.59
CA ASN A 367 -8.91 -9.09 2.46
C ASN A 367 -9.55 -8.70 3.79
N ILE A 368 -9.94 -9.70 4.59
CA ILE A 368 -10.56 -9.46 5.90
C ILE A 368 -9.59 -8.71 6.82
N LEU A 369 -8.34 -9.18 6.94
CA LEU A 369 -7.35 -8.55 7.82
C LEU A 369 -6.99 -7.13 7.35
N CYS A 370 -6.89 -6.88 6.04
CA CYS A 370 -6.70 -5.54 5.51
C CYS A 370 -7.90 -4.61 5.78
N GLY A 371 -9.12 -5.15 5.69
CA GLY A 371 -10.34 -4.41 6.02
C GLY A 371 -10.45 -4.05 7.51
N ILE A 372 -10.04 -4.96 8.37
CA ILE A 372 -10.04 -4.78 9.82
C ILE A 372 -8.99 -3.74 10.24
N THR A 373 -7.77 -3.87 9.75
CA THR A 373 -6.68 -2.96 10.10
C THR A 373 -6.80 -1.61 9.39
N GLY A 374 -7.58 -1.52 8.31
CA GLY A 374 -7.61 -0.35 7.44
C GLY A 374 -6.27 -0.11 6.74
N SER A 375 -5.48 -1.16 6.53
CA SER A 375 -4.12 -1.09 6.03
C SER A 375 -3.79 -2.31 5.18
N ALA A 376 -3.46 -2.11 3.90
CA ALA A 376 -3.01 -3.18 3.00
C ALA A 376 -1.74 -3.85 3.53
N SER A 377 -0.74 -3.06 3.93
CA SER A 377 0.55 -3.58 4.42
C SER A 377 0.42 -4.27 5.77
N GLY A 378 -0.42 -3.75 6.67
CA GLY A 378 -0.71 -4.36 7.96
C GLY A 378 -1.39 -5.72 7.79
N GLY A 379 -2.51 -5.75 7.07
CA GLY A 379 -3.30 -6.96 6.88
C GLY A 379 -2.53 -8.08 6.17
N VAL A 380 -1.84 -7.78 5.07
CA VAL A 380 -1.04 -8.80 4.34
C VAL A 380 0.13 -9.31 5.17
N SER A 381 0.78 -8.45 5.96
CA SER A 381 1.89 -8.87 6.83
C SER A 381 1.41 -9.83 7.92
N ILE A 382 0.29 -9.51 8.57
CA ILE A 382 -0.31 -10.37 9.60
C ILE A 382 -0.70 -11.71 8.97
N ALA A 383 -1.39 -11.70 7.83
CA ALA A 383 -1.82 -12.92 7.17
C ALA A 383 -0.66 -13.85 6.80
N LEU A 384 0.40 -13.28 6.21
CA LEU A 384 1.56 -14.05 5.78
C LEU A 384 2.46 -14.49 6.95
N ASP A 385 2.55 -13.71 8.02
CA ASP A 385 3.26 -14.12 9.24
C ASP A 385 2.56 -15.32 9.91
N LEU A 386 1.23 -15.34 9.90
CA LEU A 386 0.43 -16.38 10.55
C LEU A 386 0.27 -17.64 9.68
N PHE A 387 -0.02 -17.47 8.41
CA PHE A 387 -0.45 -18.55 7.53
C PHE A 387 0.45 -18.77 6.32
N GLY A 388 1.41 -17.88 6.06
CA GLY A 388 2.23 -17.92 4.85
C GLY A 388 2.96 -19.24 4.65
N LYS A 389 3.51 -19.81 5.72
CA LYS A 389 4.17 -21.13 5.67
C LYS A 389 3.18 -22.24 5.29
N HIS A 390 2.00 -22.25 5.90
CA HIS A 390 0.95 -23.22 5.60
C HIS A 390 0.50 -23.14 4.14
N TRP A 391 0.23 -21.94 3.63
CA TRP A 391 -0.16 -21.76 2.23
C TRP A 391 0.95 -22.13 1.26
N LEU A 392 2.22 -21.88 1.62
CA LEU A 392 3.36 -22.26 0.81
C LEU A 392 3.52 -23.80 0.73
N GLU A 393 3.37 -24.50 1.85
CA GLU A 393 3.39 -25.97 1.93
C GLU A 393 2.22 -26.57 1.14
N TRP A 394 1.02 -26.01 1.27
CA TRP A 394 -0.15 -26.43 0.51
C TRP A 394 0.04 -26.19 -1.00
N ALA A 395 0.53 -25.04 -1.41
CA ALA A 395 0.83 -24.76 -2.82
C ALA A 395 1.85 -25.75 -3.40
N ALA A 396 2.88 -26.09 -2.63
CA ALA A 396 3.86 -27.10 -3.04
C ALA A 396 3.21 -28.49 -3.23
N ALA A 397 2.29 -28.87 -2.35
CA ALA A 397 1.57 -30.15 -2.43
C ALA A 397 0.70 -30.27 -3.71
N VAL A 398 0.19 -29.12 -4.22
CA VAL A 398 -0.61 -29.07 -5.46
C VAL A 398 0.19 -28.57 -6.67
N ASN A 399 1.51 -28.55 -6.59
CA ASN A 399 2.43 -28.09 -7.65
C ASN A 399 2.16 -26.65 -8.13
N MET A 400 1.71 -25.76 -7.24
CA MET A 400 1.45 -24.36 -7.54
C MET A 400 2.70 -23.50 -7.29
N SER A 401 3.04 -22.62 -8.25
CA SER A 401 4.18 -21.71 -8.10
C SER A 401 3.96 -20.69 -6.97
N PRO A 402 4.96 -20.41 -6.12
CA PRO A 402 4.91 -19.31 -5.15
C PRO A 402 4.66 -17.94 -5.78
N ASP A 403 4.97 -17.75 -7.06
CA ASP A 403 4.69 -16.50 -7.79
C ASP A 403 3.19 -16.23 -7.92
N ILE A 404 2.38 -17.27 -8.03
CA ILE A 404 0.91 -17.17 -8.01
C ILE A 404 0.44 -16.65 -6.64
N LEU A 405 0.93 -17.29 -5.56
CA LEU A 405 0.59 -16.86 -4.19
C LEU A 405 0.98 -15.41 -3.97
N HIS A 406 2.19 -15.03 -4.39
CA HIS A 406 2.68 -13.65 -4.27
C HIS A 406 1.70 -12.66 -4.91
N ARG A 407 1.35 -12.88 -6.18
CA ARG A 407 0.50 -11.95 -6.91
C ARG A 407 -0.92 -11.88 -6.35
N VAL A 408 -1.49 -13.03 -6.02
CA VAL A 408 -2.81 -13.08 -5.38
C VAL A 408 -2.79 -12.41 -4.00
N ALA A 409 -1.74 -12.61 -3.20
CA ALA A 409 -1.59 -11.94 -1.91
C ALA A 409 -1.49 -10.41 -2.06
N ALA A 410 -0.70 -9.93 -3.02
CA ALA A 410 -0.58 -8.50 -3.30
C ALA A 410 -1.92 -7.90 -3.75
N ILE A 411 -2.62 -8.51 -4.71
CA ILE A 411 -3.94 -8.05 -5.18
C ILE A 411 -4.96 -8.08 -4.04
N ALA A 412 -4.99 -9.16 -3.25
CA ALA A 412 -5.91 -9.29 -2.13
C ALA A 412 -5.67 -8.24 -1.04
N SER A 413 -4.43 -7.79 -0.84
CA SER A 413 -4.12 -6.75 0.14
C SER A 413 -4.79 -5.42 -0.17
N GLY A 414 -5.02 -5.14 -1.44
CA GLY A 414 -5.71 -3.95 -1.89
C GLY A 414 -7.24 -4.02 -1.84
N GLY A 415 -7.85 -5.15 -1.48
CA GLY A 415 -9.31 -5.33 -1.52
C GLY A 415 -10.06 -4.42 -0.56
N LEU A 416 -10.12 -4.78 0.71
CA LEU A 416 -10.89 -4.06 1.74
C LEU A 416 -10.08 -3.04 2.56
N ASP A 417 -8.82 -2.79 2.22
CA ASP A 417 -7.90 -1.91 2.95
C ASP A 417 -8.36 -0.45 3.05
N THR A 418 -9.29 -0.03 2.22
CA THR A 418 -9.72 1.37 2.05
C THR A 418 -11.04 1.70 2.74
N GLY A 419 -11.25 1.11 3.91
CA GLY A 419 -12.34 1.50 4.81
C GLY A 419 -12.29 2.99 5.18
N PRO A 420 -13.41 3.58 5.67
CA PRO A 420 -13.47 5.00 5.98
C PRO A 420 -12.52 5.42 7.12
N HIS A 421 -12.00 4.48 7.89
CA HIS A 421 -11.01 4.66 8.95
C HIS A 421 -9.55 4.62 8.45
N ASN A 422 -9.32 4.28 7.19
CA ASN A 422 -7.96 4.27 6.61
C ASN A 422 -7.35 5.67 6.64
N GLY A 423 -6.17 5.79 7.25
CA GLY A 423 -5.47 7.08 7.42
C GLY A 423 -5.10 7.76 6.09
N ALA A 424 -4.83 6.98 5.04
CA ALA A 424 -4.53 7.53 3.73
C ALA A 424 -5.77 8.10 3.04
N ILE A 425 -6.94 7.47 3.22
CA ILE A 425 -8.22 8.01 2.73
C ILE A 425 -8.58 9.31 3.47
N ILE A 426 -8.42 9.34 4.79
CA ILE A 426 -8.65 10.56 5.58
C ILE A 426 -7.76 11.69 5.07
N THR A 427 -6.48 11.42 4.83
CA THR A 427 -5.53 12.41 4.29
C THR A 427 -5.91 12.86 2.88
N LEU A 428 -6.27 11.93 1.99
CA LEU A 428 -6.71 12.24 0.63
C LEU A 428 -7.91 13.21 0.64
N LEU A 429 -8.91 12.91 1.44
CA LEU A 429 -10.11 13.75 1.57
C LEU A 429 -9.78 15.11 2.16
N ALA A 430 -8.96 15.16 3.22
CA ALA A 430 -8.53 16.39 3.87
C ALA A 430 -7.76 17.31 2.90
N VAL A 431 -6.81 16.78 2.14
CA VAL A 431 -6.04 17.55 1.14
C VAL A 431 -6.95 18.09 0.04
N CYS A 432 -7.90 17.29 -0.42
CA CYS A 432 -8.87 17.74 -1.43
C CYS A 432 -9.94 18.69 -0.88
N GLY A 433 -9.96 18.96 0.44
CA GLY A 433 -10.98 19.79 1.08
C GLY A 433 -12.38 19.18 0.97
N MET A 434 -12.47 17.84 1.01
CA MET A 434 -13.72 17.09 0.86
C MET A 434 -14.00 16.25 2.11
N THR A 435 -15.29 16.00 2.36
CA THR A 435 -15.73 15.13 3.46
C THR A 435 -15.98 13.70 2.97
N HIS A 436 -16.00 12.74 3.91
CA HIS A 436 -16.40 11.36 3.61
C HIS A 436 -17.79 11.31 2.93
N ARG A 437 -18.76 12.08 3.42
CA ARG A 437 -20.11 12.10 2.86
C ARG A 437 -20.13 12.54 1.39
N GLN A 438 -19.24 13.43 0.99
CA GLN A 438 -19.20 13.97 -0.38
C GLN A 438 -18.48 13.05 -1.37
N SER A 439 -17.32 12.50 -1.00
CA SER A 439 -16.42 11.83 -1.94
C SER A 439 -16.18 10.35 -1.68
N TYR A 440 -16.36 9.89 -0.42
CA TYR A 440 -16.13 8.48 -0.08
C TYR A 440 -17.05 7.48 -0.82
N PRO A 441 -18.31 7.80 -1.18
CA PRO A 441 -19.11 6.86 -1.96
C PRO A 441 -18.48 6.43 -3.29
N ASP A 442 -17.76 7.33 -3.98
CA ASP A 442 -17.07 7.00 -5.22
C ASP A 442 -15.76 6.22 -4.97
N ILE A 443 -15.06 6.52 -3.88
CA ILE A 443 -13.91 5.72 -3.41
C ILE A 443 -14.38 4.31 -3.03
N PHE A 444 -15.48 4.19 -2.29
CA PHE A 444 -16.03 2.89 -1.88
C PHE A 444 -16.49 2.04 -3.06
N ALA A 445 -17.07 2.64 -4.10
CA ALA A 445 -17.39 1.93 -5.33
C ALA A 445 -16.13 1.32 -5.99
N ILE A 446 -15.02 2.08 -6.02
CA ILE A 446 -13.73 1.57 -6.51
C ILE A 446 -13.18 0.49 -5.58
N THR A 447 -13.38 0.59 -4.26
CA THR A 447 -13.04 -0.47 -3.28
C THR A 447 -13.78 -1.77 -3.59
N ILE A 448 -15.08 -1.70 -3.92
CA ILE A 448 -15.85 -2.88 -4.34
C ILE A 448 -15.25 -3.48 -5.62
N LEU A 449 -14.84 -2.66 -6.59
CA LEU A 449 -14.14 -3.14 -7.78
C LEU A 449 -12.83 -3.86 -7.42
N LYS A 450 -12.03 -3.34 -6.46
CA LYS A 450 -10.81 -4.01 -5.99
C LYS A 450 -11.11 -5.40 -5.42
N VAL A 451 -12.16 -5.53 -4.61
CA VAL A 451 -12.60 -6.85 -4.08
C VAL A 451 -13.02 -7.78 -5.23
N ALA A 452 -13.75 -7.26 -6.22
CA ALA A 452 -14.12 -8.05 -7.39
C ALA A 452 -12.88 -8.51 -8.20
N MET A 453 -11.82 -7.67 -8.27
CA MET A 453 -10.55 -8.05 -8.92
C MET A 453 -9.90 -9.25 -8.24
N VAL A 454 -10.04 -9.41 -6.93
CA VAL A 454 -9.56 -10.62 -6.22
C VAL A 454 -10.29 -11.86 -6.72
N GLY A 455 -11.62 -11.81 -6.83
CA GLY A 455 -12.40 -12.91 -7.40
C GLY A 455 -12.02 -13.23 -8.85
N ILE A 456 -11.80 -12.20 -9.67
CA ILE A 456 -11.34 -12.35 -11.06
C ILE A 456 -9.94 -12.96 -11.11
N ALA A 457 -9.03 -12.58 -10.20
CA ALA A 457 -7.69 -13.16 -10.11
C ALA A 457 -7.74 -14.65 -9.76
N LEU A 458 -8.58 -15.03 -8.80
CA LEU A 458 -8.81 -16.45 -8.47
C LEU A 458 -9.35 -17.23 -9.65
N ALA A 459 -10.36 -16.70 -10.36
CA ALA A 459 -10.94 -17.31 -11.55
C ALA A 459 -9.91 -17.44 -12.68
N PHE A 460 -9.08 -16.39 -12.90
CA PHE A 460 -8.01 -16.43 -13.90
C PHE A 460 -7.03 -17.59 -13.63
N VAL A 461 -6.55 -17.69 -12.40
CA VAL A 461 -5.62 -18.78 -12.03
C VAL A 461 -6.29 -20.16 -12.13
N ALA A 462 -7.56 -20.28 -11.73
CA ALA A 462 -8.30 -21.53 -11.85
C ALA A 462 -8.47 -22.01 -13.31
N ILE A 463 -8.62 -21.06 -14.25
CA ILE A 463 -8.80 -21.37 -15.68
C ILE A 463 -7.46 -21.62 -16.39
N PHE A 464 -6.45 -20.78 -16.14
CA PHE A 464 -5.22 -20.77 -16.92
C PHE A 464 -4.03 -21.44 -16.22
N GLY A 465 -4.05 -21.61 -14.90
CA GLY A 465 -2.97 -22.20 -14.09
C GLY A 465 -1.67 -21.39 -14.07
N ILE A 466 -1.71 -20.12 -14.48
CA ILE A 466 -0.53 -19.22 -14.61
C ILE A 466 -0.74 -17.91 -13.86
N ALA A 467 0.40 -17.21 -13.61
CA ALA A 467 0.37 -15.87 -13.02
C ALA A 467 1.33 -14.89 -13.72
#